data_5cc553f8f24fef7125cf6af0928e3b00
#
_entry.id   5cc553f8f24fef7125cf6af0928e3b00
#
_cell.length_a   1.000
_cell.length_b   1.000
_cell.length_c   1.000
_cell.angle_alpha   90.00
_cell.angle_beta   90.00
_cell.angle_gamma   90.00
#
_symmetry.space_group_name_H-M   'P 1'
#
loop_
_entity.id
_entity.type
_entity.pdbx_description
1 polymer ?
#
loop_
_entity_poly.entity_id
_entity_poly.type
_entity_poly.pdbx_seq_one_letter_code
_entity_poly.pdbx_strand_id
1 'polypeptide(L)' 'TPYVKVSVKPGDTLWSIAESIAPTGDRRSLVADIVEINRLTTPELQAGQKIYIPTRP' A
#
# COMPACT_ATOMS: atom_id res chain seq x y z
N THR A 1 6.18 -3.84 -14.78
CA THR A 1 5.05 -4.05 -13.90
C THR A 1 4.37 -2.74 -13.61
N PRO A 2 3.08 -2.65 -13.86
CA PRO A 2 2.37 -1.40 -13.61
C PRO A 2 2.17 -1.16 -12.12
N TYR A 3 2.32 0.10 -11.75
CA TYR A 3 2.09 0.54 -10.39
C TYR A 3 1.12 1.71 -10.39
N VAL A 4 0.34 1.81 -9.32
CA VAL A 4 -0.57 2.93 -9.14
C VAL A 4 -0.04 3.77 -7.98
N LYS A 5 0.04 5.08 -8.18
CA LYS A 5 0.44 6.00 -7.14
C LYS A 5 -0.79 6.39 -6.33
N VAL A 6 -0.72 6.21 -5.03
CA VAL A 6 -1.85 6.49 -4.13
C VAL A 6 -1.38 7.48 -3.08
N SER A 7 -2.21 8.49 -2.81
CA SER A 7 -1.94 9.45 -1.75
C SER A 7 -2.48 8.91 -0.42
N VAL A 8 -1.67 9.01 0.61
CA VAL A 8 -2.04 8.56 1.94
C VAL A 8 -2.87 9.66 2.63
N LYS A 9 -3.99 9.27 3.19
CA LYS A 9 -4.85 10.18 3.93
C LYS A 9 -4.54 10.09 5.42
N PRO A 10 -4.88 11.13 6.19
CA PRO A 10 -4.71 11.06 7.64
C PRO A 10 -5.41 9.84 8.22
N GLY A 11 -4.69 9.09 9.04
CA GLY A 11 -5.24 7.90 9.65
C GLY A 11 -5.13 6.63 8.84
N ASP A 12 -4.67 6.70 7.59
CA ASP A 12 -4.50 5.53 6.75
C ASP A 12 -3.31 4.70 7.24
N THR A 13 -3.46 3.38 7.07
CA THR A 13 -2.39 2.44 7.33
C THR A 13 -2.20 1.57 6.09
N LEU A 14 -1.09 0.84 6.05
CA LEU A 14 -0.86 -0.10 4.96
C LEU A 14 -1.98 -1.14 4.89
N TRP A 15 -2.47 -1.58 6.04
CA TRP A 15 -3.55 -2.56 6.08
C TRP A 15 -4.85 -1.99 5.52
N SER A 16 -5.16 -0.73 5.85
CA SER A 16 -6.35 -0.07 5.31
C SER A 16 -6.28 0.02 3.80
N ILE A 17 -5.13 0.42 3.29
CA ILE A 17 -4.94 0.57 1.84
C ILE A 17 -5.03 -0.79 1.16
N ALA A 18 -4.38 -1.79 1.73
CA ALA A 18 -4.41 -3.14 1.17
C ALA A 18 -5.83 -3.70 1.17
N GLU A 19 -6.59 -3.44 2.23
CA GLU A 19 -7.96 -3.91 2.32
C GLU A 19 -8.83 -3.27 1.24
N SER A 20 -8.60 -2.00 0.97
CA SER A 20 -9.33 -1.28 -0.06
C SER A 20 -9.05 -1.84 -1.46
N ILE A 21 -7.82 -2.27 -1.71
CA ILE A 21 -7.40 -2.74 -3.02
C ILE A 21 -7.74 -4.22 -3.20
N ALA A 22 -7.54 -5.02 -2.15
CA ALA A 22 -7.74 -6.45 -2.21
C ALA A 22 -8.60 -6.93 -1.04
N PRO A 23 -9.91 -6.62 -1.07
CA PRO A 23 -10.78 -6.96 0.06
C PRO A 23 -10.91 -8.47 0.26
N THR A 24 -10.74 -9.26 -0.78
CA THR A 24 -10.86 -10.71 -0.68
C THR A 24 -9.55 -11.44 -0.94
N GLY A 25 -8.49 -10.70 -1.25
CA GLY A 25 -7.22 -11.29 -1.59
C GLY A 25 -6.30 -11.43 -0.38
N ASP A 26 -5.06 -11.79 -0.65
CA ASP A 26 -4.03 -11.94 0.37
C ASP A 26 -3.45 -10.57 0.72
N ARG A 27 -4.06 -9.92 1.68
CA ARG A 27 -3.65 -8.58 2.09
C ARG A 27 -2.25 -8.57 2.69
N ARG A 28 -1.86 -9.66 3.35
CA ARG A 28 -0.54 -9.74 3.97
C ARG A 28 0.56 -9.68 2.91
N SER A 29 0.40 -10.43 1.84
CA SER A 29 1.35 -10.38 0.73
C SER A 29 1.37 -9.02 0.08
N LEU A 30 0.20 -8.41 -0.07
CA LEU A 30 0.10 -7.08 -0.67
C LEU A 30 0.81 -6.04 0.18
N VAL A 31 0.62 -6.09 1.50
CA VAL A 31 1.30 -5.16 2.40
C VAL A 31 2.82 -5.34 2.29
N ALA A 32 3.28 -6.58 2.26
CA ALA A 32 4.71 -6.85 2.12
C ALA A 32 5.25 -6.30 0.80
N ASP A 33 4.50 -6.47 -0.28
CA ASP A 33 4.89 -5.94 -1.58
C ASP A 33 4.98 -4.42 -1.56
N ILE A 34 4.01 -3.76 -0.93
CA ILE A 34 4.00 -2.31 -0.85
C ILE A 34 5.22 -1.81 -0.09
N VAL A 35 5.51 -2.43 1.03
CA VAL A 35 6.68 -2.06 1.83
C VAL A 35 7.97 -2.21 1.03
N GLU A 36 8.09 -3.31 0.31
CA GLU A 36 9.29 -3.58 -0.47
C GLU A 36 9.43 -2.63 -1.65
N ILE A 37 8.35 -2.42 -2.38
CA ILE A 37 8.36 -1.55 -3.56
C ILE A 37 8.70 -0.11 -3.19
N ASN A 38 8.20 0.36 -2.07
CA ASN A 38 8.40 1.74 -1.64
C ASN A 38 9.60 1.89 -0.71
N ARG A 39 10.30 0.80 -0.42
CA ARG A 39 11.48 0.80 0.45
C ARG A 39 11.16 1.43 1.80
N LEU A 40 10.03 1.07 2.34
CA LEU A 40 9.61 1.59 3.64
C LEU A 40 10.38 0.89 4.75
N THR A 41 10.85 1.67 5.72
CA THR A 41 11.57 1.11 6.85
C THR A 41 10.60 0.75 7.98
N THR A 42 9.43 1.35 7.97
CA THR A 42 8.40 1.08 8.96
C THR A 42 7.06 0.94 8.25
N PRO A 43 6.09 0.25 8.84
CA PRO A 43 4.76 0.16 8.26
C PRO A 43 3.91 1.42 8.44
N GLU A 44 4.45 2.42 9.12
CA GLU A 44 3.71 3.65 9.37
C GLU A 44 3.71 4.55 8.16
N LEU A 45 2.57 5.16 7.90
CA LEU A 45 2.39 6.09 6.80
C LEU A 45 2.07 7.47 7.36
N GLN A 46 2.48 8.49 6.61
CA GLN A 46 2.20 9.87 6.97
C GLN A 46 1.19 10.47 6.00
N ALA A 47 0.32 11.32 6.51
CA ALA A 47 -0.65 12.00 5.68
C ALA A 47 0.06 12.81 4.59
N GLY A 48 -0.44 12.72 3.38
CA GLY A 48 0.16 13.41 2.25
C GLY A 48 1.27 12.63 1.57
N GLN A 49 1.73 11.54 2.17
CA GLN A 49 2.73 10.68 1.57
C GLN A 49 2.14 9.99 0.35
N LYS A 50 2.97 9.77 -0.66
CA LYS A 50 2.55 9.02 -1.84
C LYS A 50 3.28 7.70 -1.88
N ILE A 51 2.54 6.63 -2.17
CA ILE A 51 3.12 5.29 -2.25
C ILE A 51 2.71 4.64 -3.57
N TYR A 52 3.53 3.72 -4.01
CA TYR A 52 3.25 2.94 -5.21
C TYR A 52 2.68 1.60 -4.80
N ILE A 53 1.63 1.20 -5.48
CA ILE A 53 0.94 -0.05 -5.20
C ILE A 53 0.93 -0.87 -6.47
N PRO A 54 1.35 -2.15 -6.41
CA PRO A 54 1.32 -3.00 -7.59
C PRO A 54 -0.12 -3.26 -7.99
N THR A 55 -0.39 -3.14 -9.29
CA THR A 55 -1.69 -3.48 -9.82
C THR A 55 -1.60 -4.87 -10.42
N ARG A 56 -2.66 -5.62 -10.25
CA ARG A 56 -2.74 -6.94 -10.84
C ARG A 56 -3.76 -6.94 -11.95
N PRO A 57 -3.46 -7.64 -13.04
CA PRO A 57 -4.42 -7.75 -14.15
C PRO A 57 -5.68 -8.47 -13.73
#